data_232456fca835ea7a2ab8d04af8e4356e
#
_entry.id   232456fca835ea7a2ab8d04af8e4356e
#
_cell.length_a   1.000
_cell.length_b   1.000
_cell.length_c   1.000
_cell.angle_alpha   90.00
_cell.angle_beta   90.00
_cell.angle_gamma   90.00
#
_symmetry.space_group_name_H-M   'P 1'
#
loop_
_entity.id
_entity.type
_entity.pdbx_description
1 polymer ?
#
loop_
_entity_poly.entity_id
_entity_poly.type
_entity_poly.pdbx_seq_one_letter_code
_entity_poly.pdbx_strand_id
1 'polypeptide(L)'
;MNTSTPIKRLVLRLLLMVVVMFAFGFALVPIYDVMCKAFGINGKTAGQYEGEQVVDPSRQVRVQFLSTNAIDMVWDFYPKGDQLVVNPGSVNEMVFVAHNPTDHPMSAQAVPSISPAEAAQYFHKTECFCFTQQVLQPGERIEMPMRFIVDRAMPKEIGRASCRERV
;
A
#
# COMPACT_ATOMS: atom_id res chain seq x y z
N MET A 1 24.58 -59.15 -15.30
CA MET A 1 24.13 -57.97 -16.09
C MET A 1 23.66 -56.89 -15.11
N ASN A 2 24.41 -55.77 -14.98
CA ASN A 2 24.15 -54.73 -13.98
C ASN A 2 22.99 -53.81 -14.43
N THR A 3 21.77 -54.12 -14.03
CA THR A 3 20.55 -53.33 -14.27
C THR A 3 20.44 -52.07 -13.40
N SER A 4 21.46 -51.80 -12.56
CA SER A 4 21.47 -50.68 -11.62
C SER A 4 21.75 -49.30 -12.21
N THR A 5 22.36 -49.24 -13.41
CA THR A 5 22.72 -47.97 -14.06
C THR A 5 21.53 -47.16 -14.65
N PRO A 6 20.52 -47.76 -15.28
CA PRO A 6 19.36 -47.03 -15.78
C PRO A 6 18.48 -46.48 -14.66
N ILE A 7 18.30 -47.26 -13.56
CA ILE A 7 17.50 -46.87 -12.40
C ILE A 7 18.15 -45.67 -11.67
N LYS A 8 19.46 -45.72 -11.44
CA LYS A 8 20.20 -44.59 -10.83
C LYS A 8 20.07 -43.32 -11.63
N ARG A 9 20.16 -43.38 -12.96
CA ARG A 9 19.97 -42.23 -13.84
C ARG A 9 18.52 -41.71 -13.77
N LEU A 10 17.54 -42.56 -13.71
CA LEU A 10 16.14 -42.18 -13.56
C LEU A 10 15.89 -41.47 -12.22
N VAL A 11 16.35 -42.04 -11.12
CA VAL A 11 16.24 -41.43 -9.80
C VAL A 11 16.93 -40.07 -9.73
N LEU A 12 18.14 -39.95 -10.30
CA LEU A 12 18.88 -38.69 -10.35
C LEU A 12 18.11 -37.62 -11.14
N ARG A 13 17.50 -37.99 -12.28
CA ARG A 13 16.67 -37.06 -13.07
C ARG A 13 15.44 -36.60 -12.30
N LEU A 14 14.78 -37.50 -11.58
CA LEU A 14 13.63 -37.14 -10.75
C LEU A 14 14.01 -36.22 -9.60
N LEU A 15 15.13 -36.50 -8.92
CA LEU A 15 15.66 -35.62 -7.88
C LEU A 15 16.02 -34.23 -8.43
N LEU A 16 16.69 -34.19 -9.61
CA LEU A 16 17.00 -32.94 -10.26
C LEU A 16 15.74 -32.13 -10.60
N MET A 17 14.70 -32.80 -11.11
CA MET A 17 13.42 -32.17 -11.43
C MET A 17 12.77 -31.54 -10.18
N VAL A 18 12.77 -32.25 -9.06
CA VAL A 18 12.26 -31.72 -7.78
C VAL A 18 13.04 -30.50 -7.35
N VAL A 19 14.38 -30.54 -7.40
CA VAL A 19 15.22 -29.41 -7.02
C VAL A 19 14.96 -28.19 -7.93
N VAL A 20 14.81 -28.40 -9.24
CA VAL A 20 14.50 -27.33 -10.20
C VAL A 20 13.13 -26.73 -9.91
N MET A 21 12.11 -27.54 -9.60
CA MET A 21 10.79 -27.01 -9.24
C MET A 21 10.82 -26.18 -7.96
N PHE A 22 11.55 -26.63 -6.93
CA PHE A 22 11.74 -25.81 -5.72
C PHE A 22 12.47 -24.52 -5.99
N ALA A 23 13.56 -24.56 -6.75
CA ALA A 23 14.32 -23.37 -7.13
C ALA A 23 13.46 -22.39 -7.94
N PHE A 24 12.60 -22.87 -8.82
CA PHE A 24 11.64 -22.05 -9.57
C PHE A 24 10.62 -21.39 -8.63
N GLY A 25 10.05 -22.11 -7.67
CA GLY A 25 9.13 -21.55 -6.69
C GLY A 25 9.77 -20.40 -5.88
N PHE A 26 11.00 -20.60 -5.42
CA PHE A 26 11.74 -19.53 -4.71
C PHE A 26 12.10 -18.35 -5.62
N ALA A 27 12.39 -18.58 -6.89
CA ALA A 27 12.69 -17.52 -7.85
C ALA A 27 11.47 -16.67 -8.21
N LEU A 28 10.25 -17.23 -8.17
CA LEU A 28 9.02 -16.50 -8.47
C LEU A 28 8.76 -15.33 -7.51
N VAL A 29 9.11 -15.49 -6.21
CA VAL A 29 8.86 -14.44 -5.21
C VAL A 29 9.60 -13.14 -5.53
N PRO A 30 10.93 -13.13 -5.72
CA PRO A 30 11.64 -11.91 -6.07
C PRO A 30 11.26 -11.36 -7.45
N ILE A 31 10.97 -12.24 -8.42
CA ILE A 31 10.51 -11.80 -9.76
C ILE A 31 9.18 -11.06 -9.64
N TYR A 32 8.24 -11.59 -8.87
CA TYR A 32 6.95 -10.94 -8.62
C TYR A 32 7.14 -9.56 -7.96
N ASP A 33 8.01 -9.45 -6.95
CA ASP A 33 8.28 -8.19 -6.26
C ASP A 33 8.89 -7.13 -7.21
N VAL A 34 9.84 -7.54 -8.05
CA VAL A 34 10.43 -6.66 -9.07
C VAL A 34 9.38 -6.22 -10.10
N MET A 35 8.55 -7.14 -10.57
CA MET A 35 7.48 -6.81 -11.51
C MET A 35 6.46 -5.85 -10.89
N CYS A 36 6.02 -6.09 -9.67
CA CYS A 36 5.09 -5.19 -8.97
C CYS A 36 5.66 -3.78 -8.78
N LYS A 37 6.95 -3.68 -8.50
CA LYS A 37 7.65 -2.38 -8.41
C LYS A 37 7.79 -1.69 -9.76
N ALA A 38 8.12 -2.45 -10.82
CA ALA A 38 8.32 -1.90 -12.16
C ALA A 38 7.02 -1.43 -12.82
N PHE A 39 5.92 -2.15 -12.61
CA PHE A 39 4.63 -1.85 -13.22
C PHE A 39 3.66 -1.08 -12.30
N GLY A 40 4.02 -0.81 -11.06
CA GLY A 40 3.18 -0.07 -10.11
C GLY A 40 1.81 -0.70 -9.81
N ILE A 41 1.65 -2.00 -10.08
CA ILE A 41 0.34 -2.69 -10.07
C ILE A 41 -0.24 -2.81 -8.65
N ASN A 42 0.57 -2.60 -7.62
CA ASN A 42 0.19 -2.94 -6.25
C ASN A 42 -0.49 -1.80 -5.47
N GLY A 43 -0.74 -0.63 -6.09
CA GLY A 43 -1.42 0.51 -5.43
C GLY A 43 -0.75 1.02 -4.15
N LYS A 44 0.44 0.49 -3.80
CA LYS A 44 1.23 0.99 -2.67
C LYS A 44 1.78 2.35 -3.00
N THR A 45 1.66 3.28 -2.09
CA THR A 45 2.23 4.62 -2.22
C THR A 45 3.74 4.57 -2.42
N ALA A 46 4.27 5.47 -3.24
CA ALA A 46 5.69 5.69 -3.36
C ALA A 46 6.31 6.00 -1.98
N GLY A 47 7.59 5.68 -1.81
CA GLY A 47 8.34 5.93 -0.58
C GLY A 47 8.45 7.41 -0.23
N GLN A 48 9.45 7.74 0.56
CA GLN A 48 9.73 9.11 0.99
C GLN A 48 9.95 10.02 -0.23
N TYR A 49 9.34 11.20 -0.22
CA TYR A 49 9.48 12.18 -1.30
C TYR A 49 10.89 12.79 -1.29
N GLU A 50 11.66 12.56 -2.34
CA GLU A 50 13.03 13.10 -2.52
C GLU A 50 13.07 14.30 -3.49
N GLY A 51 11.92 14.71 -4.02
CA GLY A 51 11.84 15.82 -4.96
C GLY A 51 11.87 17.20 -4.29
N GLU A 52 12.25 18.24 -5.04
CA GLU A 52 12.12 19.63 -4.59
C GLU A 52 10.64 19.96 -4.37
N GLN A 53 10.32 20.58 -3.23
CA GLN A 53 8.98 21.02 -2.87
C GLN A 53 8.61 22.31 -3.64
N VAL A 54 8.58 22.22 -4.96
CA VAL A 54 8.13 23.32 -5.82
C VAL A 54 6.67 23.12 -6.15
N VAL A 55 5.81 23.96 -5.65
CA VAL A 55 4.37 23.91 -5.88
C VAL A 55 4.04 24.35 -7.32
N ASP A 56 3.20 23.60 -8.00
CA ASP A 56 2.62 24.00 -9.29
C ASP A 56 1.24 24.66 -9.08
N PRO A 57 1.15 26.00 -9.07
CA PRO A 57 -0.11 26.69 -8.82
C PRO A 57 -1.07 26.64 -10.02
N SER A 58 -0.57 26.28 -11.21
CA SER A 58 -1.36 26.25 -12.44
C SER A 58 -2.28 25.03 -12.54
N ARG A 59 -2.05 24.01 -11.69
CA ARG A 59 -2.74 22.74 -11.74
C ARG A 59 -3.35 22.38 -10.38
N GLN A 60 -4.53 21.80 -10.44
CA GLN A 60 -5.22 21.26 -9.28
C GLN A 60 -5.55 19.78 -9.49
N VAL A 61 -5.35 18.98 -8.45
CA VAL A 61 -5.73 17.58 -8.39
C VAL A 61 -6.71 17.40 -7.26
N ARG A 62 -7.81 16.69 -7.53
CA ARG A 62 -8.80 16.37 -6.52
C ARG A 62 -8.46 15.00 -5.92
N VAL A 63 -8.16 14.97 -4.63
CA VAL A 63 -7.91 13.74 -3.88
C VAL A 63 -9.16 13.44 -3.05
N GLN A 64 -9.74 12.27 -3.26
CA GLN A 64 -10.88 11.77 -2.52
C GLN A 64 -10.40 10.77 -1.47
N PHE A 65 -10.91 10.87 -0.26
CA PHE A 65 -10.55 9.99 0.86
C PHE A 65 -11.72 9.08 1.20
N LEU A 66 -11.40 7.80 1.32
CA LEU A 66 -12.38 6.75 1.66
C LEU A 66 -11.79 5.88 2.76
N SER A 67 -12.63 5.44 3.67
CA SER A 67 -12.28 4.44 4.68
C SER A 67 -13.16 3.22 4.52
N THR A 68 -12.62 2.07 4.82
CA THR A 68 -13.37 0.81 4.88
C THR A 68 -12.82 -0.04 6.01
N ASN A 69 -13.70 -0.64 6.79
CA ASN A 69 -13.30 -1.59 7.82
C ASN A 69 -13.21 -3.00 7.25
N ALA A 70 -12.35 -3.83 7.82
CA ALA A 70 -12.41 -5.28 7.63
C ALA A 70 -13.73 -5.83 8.21
N ILE A 71 -14.13 -7.03 7.79
CA ILE A 71 -15.43 -7.62 8.14
C ILE A 71 -15.64 -7.70 9.66
N ASP A 72 -14.57 -7.99 10.41
CA ASP A 72 -14.62 -8.17 11.87
C ASP A 72 -14.15 -6.93 12.65
N MET A 73 -13.89 -5.80 11.97
CA MET A 73 -13.42 -4.57 12.60
C MET A 73 -14.60 -3.69 12.98
N VAL A 74 -14.78 -3.48 14.26
CA VAL A 74 -15.89 -2.73 14.85
C VAL A 74 -15.59 -1.26 15.15
N TRP A 75 -14.36 -0.79 14.85
CA TRP A 75 -14.01 0.62 15.07
C TRP A 75 -14.82 1.55 14.16
N ASP A 76 -15.15 2.72 14.67
CA ASP A 76 -15.58 3.83 13.82
C ASP A 76 -14.32 4.47 13.23
N PHE A 77 -14.10 4.27 11.93
CA PHE A 77 -12.92 4.79 11.23
C PHE A 77 -13.34 5.58 9.99
N TYR A 78 -13.05 6.88 9.99
CA TYR A 78 -13.44 7.77 8.88
C TYR A 78 -12.52 8.99 8.74
N PRO A 79 -12.36 9.54 7.52
CA PRO A 79 -11.69 10.81 7.31
C PRO A 79 -12.56 11.98 7.76
N LYS A 80 -11.97 13.05 8.28
CA LYS A 80 -12.69 14.29 8.63
C LYS A 80 -13.26 15.04 7.42
N GLY A 81 -12.75 14.76 6.22
CA GLY A 81 -13.21 15.33 4.96
C GLY A 81 -13.19 14.31 3.85
N ASP A 82 -14.18 14.36 2.97
CA ASP A 82 -14.34 13.38 1.88
C ASP A 82 -13.38 13.64 0.72
N GLN A 83 -12.96 14.91 0.52
CA GLN A 83 -12.10 15.30 -0.59
C GLN A 83 -11.28 16.55 -0.26
N LEU A 84 -10.12 16.63 -0.91
CA LEU A 84 -9.25 17.78 -0.86
C LEU A 84 -8.80 18.16 -2.28
N VAL A 85 -8.82 19.46 -2.61
CA VAL A 85 -8.23 19.95 -3.86
C VAL A 85 -6.84 20.46 -3.55
N VAL A 86 -5.84 19.87 -4.18
CA VAL A 86 -4.43 20.12 -3.88
C VAL A 86 -3.67 20.53 -5.13
N ASN A 87 -2.64 21.34 -4.96
CA ASN A 87 -1.69 21.66 -6.02
C ASN A 87 -0.53 20.64 -5.97
N PRO A 88 -0.10 20.08 -7.11
CA PRO A 88 1.07 19.20 -7.14
C PRO A 88 2.31 19.88 -6.56
N GLY A 89 3.08 19.16 -5.78
CA GLY A 89 4.26 19.65 -5.05
C GLY A 89 3.94 20.28 -3.68
N SER A 90 2.67 20.55 -3.35
CA SER A 90 2.31 21.07 -2.02
C SER A 90 2.21 19.95 -0.98
N VAL A 91 2.61 20.26 0.25
CA VAL A 91 2.35 19.40 1.42
C VAL A 91 0.90 19.60 1.85
N ASN A 92 0.17 18.52 1.96
CA ASN A 92 -1.23 18.56 2.36
C ASN A 92 -1.44 17.60 3.54
N GLU A 93 -2.46 17.89 4.34
CA GLU A 93 -2.80 17.08 5.51
C GLU A 93 -4.28 16.68 5.46
N MET A 94 -4.54 15.42 5.80
CA MET A 94 -5.89 14.89 6.04
C MET A 94 -5.88 14.18 7.39
N VAL A 95 -6.90 14.43 8.19
CA VAL A 95 -7.05 13.81 9.50
C VAL A 95 -8.09 12.69 9.41
N PHE A 96 -7.71 11.50 9.85
CA PHE A 96 -8.62 10.39 10.09
C PHE A 96 -8.97 10.30 11.57
N VAL A 97 -10.18 9.88 11.85
CA VAL A 97 -10.65 9.63 13.22
C VAL A 97 -10.82 8.14 13.37
N ALA A 98 -10.27 7.59 14.45
CA ALA A 98 -10.54 6.23 14.90
C ALA A 98 -11.13 6.25 16.30
N HIS A 99 -12.16 5.44 16.51
CA HIS A 99 -12.83 5.27 17.80
C HIS A 99 -13.08 3.78 18.04
N ASN A 100 -12.69 3.31 19.22
CA ASN A 100 -12.97 1.95 19.67
C ASN A 100 -14.26 1.95 20.53
N PRO A 101 -15.41 1.54 19.98
CA PRO A 101 -16.66 1.55 20.74
C PRO A 101 -16.81 0.35 21.69
N THR A 102 -15.83 -0.55 21.74
CA THR A 102 -15.90 -1.77 22.56
C THR A 102 -15.47 -1.55 24.00
N ASP A 103 -15.70 -2.54 24.83
CA ASP A 103 -15.34 -2.58 26.25
C ASP A 103 -13.94 -3.17 26.54
N HIS A 104 -13.19 -3.51 25.48
CA HIS A 104 -11.86 -4.10 25.58
C HIS A 104 -10.85 -3.40 24.64
N PRO A 105 -9.55 -3.43 24.98
CA PRO A 105 -8.55 -2.85 24.10
C PRO A 105 -8.44 -3.64 22.81
N MET A 106 -8.38 -2.92 21.70
CA MET A 106 -8.20 -3.50 20.36
C MET A 106 -7.02 -2.89 19.66
N SER A 107 -6.33 -3.72 18.85
CA SER A 107 -5.23 -3.26 18.01
C SER A 107 -5.60 -3.39 16.53
N ALA A 108 -5.26 -2.37 15.77
CA ALA A 108 -5.50 -2.35 14.34
C ALA A 108 -4.38 -1.64 13.57
N GLN A 109 -4.28 -1.91 12.30
CA GLN A 109 -3.38 -1.23 11.38
C GLN A 109 -4.13 -0.85 10.12
N ALA A 110 -3.99 0.40 9.70
CA ALA A 110 -4.55 0.86 8.44
C ALA A 110 -3.68 0.43 7.26
N VAL A 111 -4.31 -0.02 6.19
CA VAL A 111 -3.65 -0.37 4.93
C VAL A 111 -4.13 0.58 3.84
N PRO A 112 -3.24 1.46 3.35
CA PRO A 112 -3.59 2.41 2.31
C PRO A 112 -3.60 1.79 0.92
N SER A 113 -4.51 2.26 0.08
CA SER A 113 -4.50 1.99 -1.35
C SER A 113 -4.90 3.24 -2.15
N ILE A 114 -4.29 3.42 -3.31
CA ILE A 114 -4.55 4.54 -4.22
C ILE A 114 -5.21 4.02 -5.49
N SER A 115 -6.21 4.75 -5.97
CA SER A 115 -6.86 4.50 -7.24
C SER A 115 -6.93 5.81 -8.05
N PRO A 116 -6.62 5.82 -9.34
CA PRO A 116 -6.14 4.69 -10.13
C PRO A 116 -4.73 4.25 -9.70
N ALA A 117 -4.36 3.00 -10.00
CA ALA A 117 -3.07 2.41 -9.57
C ALA A 117 -1.86 3.21 -10.08
N GLU A 118 -1.97 3.79 -11.28
CA GLU A 118 -0.93 4.64 -11.89
C GLU A 118 -0.67 5.91 -11.07
N ALA A 119 -1.66 6.39 -10.31
CA ALA A 119 -1.48 7.56 -9.44
C ALA A 119 -0.63 7.24 -8.20
N ALA A 120 -0.52 5.97 -7.81
CA ALA A 120 0.15 5.56 -6.58
C ALA A 120 1.65 5.93 -6.55
N GLN A 121 2.33 5.87 -7.69
CA GLN A 121 3.73 6.24 -7.81
C GLN A 121 4.00 7.75 -7.65
N TYR A 122 2.97 8.59 -7.83
CA TYR A 122 3.04 10.04 -7.69
C TYR A 122 2.45 10.54 -6.37
N PHE A 123 2.00 9.63 -5.51
CA PHE A 123 1.40 9.95 -4.23
C PHE A 123 2.32 9.52 -3.09
N HIS A 124 2.99 10.49 -2.49
CA HIS A 124 3.98 10.28 -1.43
C HIS A 124 3.37 10.63 -0.08
N LYS A 125 3.37 9.68 0.84
CA LYS A 125 3.00 9.90 2.24
C LYS A 125 4.26 10.20 3.04
N THR A 126 4.37 11.39 3.57
CA THR A 126 5.52 11.81 4.39
C THR A 126 5.34 11.39 5.85
N GLU A 127 4.11 11.51 6.35
CA GLU A 127 3.74 11.05 7.68
C GLU A 127 2.40 10.31 7.59
N CYS A 128 2.31 9.13 8.16
CA CYS A 128 1.09 8.33 8.17
C CYS A 128 1.04 7.43 9.39
N PHE A 129 -0.07 7.47 10.09
CA PHE A 129 -0.40 6.51 11.15
C PHE A 129 -0.45 5.06 10.66
N CYS A 130 -0.63 4.84 9.35
CA CYS A 130 -0.67 3.51 8.72
C CYS A 130 0.66 2.74 8.79
N PHE A 131 1.76 3.41 9.14
CA PHE A 131 3.07 2.75 9.28
C PHE A 131 3.20 1.93 10.57
N THR A 132 2.38 2.21 11.58
CA THR A 132 2.41 1.55 12.89
C THR A 132 1.06 0.97 13.25
N GLN A 133 1.09 -0.11 14.03
CA GLN A 133 -0.10 -0.66 14.63
C GLN A 133 -0.60 0.29 15.75
N GLN A 134 -1.88 0.59 15.74
CA GLN A 134 -2.53 1.43 16.74
C GLN A 134 -3.25 0.54 17.74
N VAL A 135 -3.13 0.84 19.03
CA VAL A 135 -3.85 0.17 20.10
C VAL A 135 -4.75 1.20 20.77
N LEU A 136 -6.05 1.01 20.68
CA LEU A 136 -7.04 1.88 21.34
C LEU A 136 -7.66 1.18 22.54
N GLN A 137 -7.72 1.91 23.66
CA GLN A 137 -8.41 1.47 24.86
C GLN A 137 -9.93 1.48 24.67
N PRO A 138 -10.71 0.85 25.56
CA PRO A 138 -12.17 0.89 25.52
C PRO A 138 -12.70 2.33 25.49
N GLY A 139 -13.55 2.64 24.49
CA GLY A 139 -14.13 3.97 24.31
C GLY A 139 -13.15 5.06 23.85
N GLU A 140 -11.90 4.72 23.58
CA GLU A 140 -10.89 5.69 23.17
C GLU A 140 -11.14 6.17 21.74
N ARG A 141 -10.97 7.49 21.56
CA ARG A 141 -11.05 8.17 20.28
C ARG A 141 -9.78 8.97 20.02
N ILE A 142 -9.15 8.74 18.88
CA ILE A 142 -7.92 9.44 18.49
C ILE A 142 -8.07 10.07 17.11
N GLU A 143 -7.31 11.14 16.90
CA GLU A 143 -7.16 11.80 15.60
C GLU A 143 -5.79 11.45 15.03
N MET A 144 -5.79 10.99 13.80
CA MET A 144 -4.60 10.48 13.13
C MET A 144 -4.32 11.31 11.88
N PRO A 145 -3.36 12.24 11.94
CA PRO A 145 -2.99 13.03 10.78
C PRO A 145 -2.22 12.20 9.76
N MET A 146 -2.53 12.42 8.49
CA MET A 146 -1.81 11.88 7.35
C MET A 146 -1.32 13.04 6.49
N ARG A 147 -0.01 13.19 6.35
CA ARG A 147 0.61 14.17 5.46
C ARG A 147 1.04 13.52 4.17
N PHE A 148 0.73 14.18 3.07
CA PHE A 148 1.02 13.66 1.73
C PHE A 148 1.38 14.78 0.76
N ILE A 149 2.11 14.38 -0.29
CA ILE A 149 2.47 15.24 -1.43
C ILE A 149 2.05 14.51 -2.69
N VAL A 150 1.41 15.24 -3.61
CA VAL A 150 1.17 14.77 -4.98
C VAL A 150 2.31 15.28 -5.86
N ASP A 151 3.01 14.38 -6.54
CA ASP A 151 4.14 14.74 -7.39
C ASP A 151 3.69 15.58 -8.60
N ARG A 152 4.51 16.54 -9.00
CA ARG A 152 4.31 17.36 -10.20
C ARG A 152 4.39 16.55 -11.49
N ALA A 153 5.17 15.46 -11.47
CA ALA A 153 5.32 14.55 -12.60
C ALA A 153 4.05 13.70 -12.88
N MET A 154 3.02 13.79 -12.01
CA MET A 154 1.74 13.12 -12.24
C MET A 154 1.15 13.51 -13.60
N PRO A 155 0.79 12.55 -14.47
CA PRO A 155 0.18 12.80 -15.77
C PRO A 155 -1.06 13.71 -15.67
N LYS A 156 -1.26 14.59 -16.65
CA LYS A 156 -2.38 15.56 -16.65
C LYS A 156 -3.74 14.89 -16.78
N GLU A 157 -3.76 13.69 -17.35
CA GLU A 157 -4.96 12.86 -17.50
C GLU A 157 -5.49 12.37 -16.16
N ILE A 158 -4.62 12.29 -15.15
CA ILE A 158 -5.00 11.93 -13.77
C ILE A 158 -5.38 13.21 -13.01
N GLY A 159 -6.56 13.73 -13.29
CA GLY A 159 -7.13 14.90 -12.58
C GLY A 159 -7.81 14.55 -11.26
N ARG A 160 -7.99 13.25 -10.96
CA ARG A 160 -8.62 12.73 -9.73
C ARG A 160 -7.88 11.50 -9.24
N ALA A 161 -7.58 11.45 -7.95
CA ALA A 161 -7.08 10.28 -7.27
C ALA A 161 -7.98 9.96 -6.06
N SER A 162 -8.06 8.69 -5.70
CA SER A 162 -8.81 8.24 -4.52
C SER A 162 -7.85 7.49 -3.60
N CYS A 163 -7.73 7.95 -2.37
CA CYS A 163 -6.98 7.28 -1.31
C CYS A 163 -7.97 6.52 -0.43
N ARG A 164 -7.83 5.21 -0.37
CA ARG A 164 -8.65 4.35 0.49
C ARG A 164 -7.77 3.80 1.60
N GLU A 165 -8.21 3.99 2.83
CA GLU A 165 -7.61 3.37 4.00
C GLU A 165 -8.53 2.23 4.48
N ARG A 166 -7.96 1.03 4.67
CA ARG A 166 -8.67 -0.12 5.25
C ARG A 166 -8.10 -0.41 6.64
N VAL A 167 -8.94 -0.53 7.62
CA VAL A 167 -8.61 -0.92 8.99
C VAL A 167 -9.15 -2.30 9.31
#